data_6ed89cf11be20bf836ebb4121137866c
#
_entry.id   6ed89cf11be20bf836ebb4121137866c
#
_cell.length_a   1.000
_cell.length_b   1.000
_cell.length_c   1.000
_cell.angle_alpha   90.00
_cell.angle_beta   90.00
_cell.angle_gamma   90.00
#
_symmetry.space_group_name_H-M   'P 1'
#
loop_
_entity.id
_entity.type
_entity.pdbx_description
1 polymer ?
#
loop_
_entity_poly.entity_id
_entity_poly.type
_entity_poly.pdbx_seq_one_letter_code
_entity_poly.pdbx_strand_id
1 'polypeptide(L)'
;MLALGMAVLAILLAQATYRLLPGHHPDTGAFFSASAAETSPSRPVWWWVLVVLVASSPVWVGLLQLVPVSSSLWAGLAGREPYLSALASAGVNTPSSLPLSLHPSATWAALWSAVPVMAVFLAAVFFNQNSSEKLLKLLLLSALFQCVLGLLQFVQGPKSPLYFESSVGGVIGTFNNRNHLADFLAMLVPVWFYFLVAQQRPKKSRHSHSAAGRLLNASMPLWLFGGFGMLVMVLSTRSRGGLIAVTLVLLISVLFYLFSLGSKLTRLQKLGVLAAFIVFAVLSLFSVQIDTLGQRFEGIQLKTDSEVRNAYALATLDAARTFWPWGSGMGSFEAVFPRFQPLQTPGYVPHAHNDYPQLLMELGAAAVLIAGMVCALLVLQVLSLWRAIHSARRMTAEVTLRSFAGLGALALLLHSWVEFNMHIPALAITAAFLAGTFIKPLGKQPASSVKTPRARSVEPDAQSVGD
;
A
#
# COMPACT_ATOMS: atom_id res chain seq x y z
N MET A 1 -12.25 -4.80 -14.79
CA MET A 1 -11.77 -4.20 -13.53
C MET A 1 -12.70 -3.08 -13.04
N LEU A 2 -13.02 -2.09 -13.87
CA LEU A 2 -13.90 -0.96 -13.49
C LEU A 2 -15.29 -1.40 -13.01
N ALA A 3 -15.97 -2.25 -13.80
CA ALA A 3 -17.29 -2.77 -13.44
C ALA A 3 -17.29 -3.56 -12.13
N LEU A 4 -16.23 -4.34 -11.86
CA LEU A 4 -16.05 -5.06 -10.60
C LEU A 4 -15.86 -4.10 -9.42
N GLY A 5 -15.03 -3.07 -9.61
CA GLY A 5 -14.81 -2.03 -8.59
C GLY A 5 -16.10 -1.25 -8.26
N MET A 6 -16.87 -0.89 -9.27
CA MET A 6 -18.17 -0.22 -9.10
C MET A 6 -19.19 -1.12 -8.40
N ALA A 7 -19.26 -2.41 -8.77
CA ALA A 7 -20.13 -3.37 -8.10
C ALA A 7 -19.76 -3.56 -6.61
N VAL A 8 -18.46 -3.68 -6.31
CA VAL A 8 -17.98 -3.76 -4.92
C VAL A 8 -18.31 -2.49 -4.15
N LEU A 9 -18.09 -1.31 -4.74
CA LEU A 9 -18.42 -0.04 -4.12
C LEU A 9 -19.93 0.11 -3.86
N ALA A 10 -20.77 -0.26 -4.83
CA ALA A 10 -22.22 -0.24 -4.67
C ALA A 10 -22.69 -1.18 -3.56
N ILE A 11 -22.14 -2.39 -3.48
CA ILE A 11 -22.43 -3.36 -2.41
C ILE A 11 -22.02 -2.79 -1.05
N LEU A 12 -20.84 -2.16 -0.96
CA LEU A 12 -20.35 -1.57 0.29
C LEU A 12 -21.18 -0.39 0.75
N LEU A 13 -21.58 0.48 -0.19
CA LEU A 13 -22.48 1.61 0.11
C LEU A 13 -23.86 1.12 0.53
N ALA A 14 -24.43 0.14 -0.17
CA ALA A 14 -25.71 -0.47 0.21
C ALA A 14 -25.66 -1.12 1.60
N GLN A 15 -24.55 -1.80 1.94
CA GLN A 15 -24.36 -2.39 3.26
C GLN A 15 -24.12 -1.35 4.36
N ALA A 16 -23.39 -0.26 4.05
CA ALA A 16 -23.20 0.85 4.98
C ALA A 16 -24.53 1.56 5.28
N THR A 17 -25.35 1.85 4.25
CA THR A 17 -26.67 2.45 4.41
C THR A 17 -27.65 1.53 5.15
N TYR A 18 -27.65 0.22 4.85
CA TYR A 18 -28.47 -0.77 5.53
C TYR A 18 -28.15 -0.88 7.03
N ARG A 19 -26.89 -0.74 7.42
CA ARG A 19 -26.43 -0.74 8.83
C ARG A 19 -26.78 0.52 9.62
N LEU A 20 -27.06 1.62 8.93
CA LEU A 20 -27.48 2.88 9.54
C LEU A 20 -28.98 2.92 9.82
N LEU A 21 -29.77 1.97 9.28
CA LEU A 21 -31.21 1.88 9.52
C LEU A 21 -31.48 1.21 10.88
N PRO A 22 -32.20 1.87 11.80
CA PRO A 22 -32.54 1.29 13.09
C PRO A 22 -33.51 0.12 12.92
N GLY A 23 -33.22 -1.04 13.48
CA GLY A 23 -34.14 -2.15 13.64
C GLY A 23 -33.91 -3.42 12.80
N HIS A 24 -32.85 -3.55 12.03
CA HIS A 24 -32.60 -4.74 11.24
C HIS A 24 -31.37 -5.52 11.72
N HIS A 25 -31.59 -6.75 12.16
CA HIS A 25 -30.54 -7.77 12.36
C HIS A 25 -30.58 -8.72 11.17
N PRO A 26 -29.57 -8.75 10.29
CA PRO A 26 -29.51 -9.76 9.26
C PRO A 26 -28.52 -10.88 9.61
N ASP A 27 -29.03 -12.09 9.59
CA ASP A 27 -28.26 -13.29 9.33
C ASP A 27 -27.83 -13.32 7.85
N THR A 28 -26.86 -12.51 7.47
CA THR A 28 -26.30 -12.54 6.12
C THR A 28 -24.86 -12.95 6.13
N GLY A 29 -24.66 -14.10 5.50
CA GLY A 29 -23.47 -14.90 5.30
C GLY A 29 -22.11 -14.23 5.29
N ALA A 30 -21.28 -14.76 6.11
CA ALA A 30 -19.89 -15.22 6.00
C ALA A 30 -18.76 -14.24 5.62
N PHE A 31 -18.92 -13.23 4.81
CA PHE A 31 -17.80 -12.35 4.42
C PHE A 31 -17.69 -11.09 5.29
N PHE A 32 -18.80 -10.50 5.66
CA PHE A 32 -18.89 -9.33 6.54
C PHE A 32 -19.53 -9.81 7.85
N SER A 33 -18.74 -10.00 8.85
CA SER A 33 -19.12 -10.65 10.10
C SER A 33 -20.28 -9.97 10.83
N ALA A 34 -21.23 -10.78 11.31
CA ALA A 34 -22.19 -10.45 12.35
C ALA A 34 -21.55 -10.01 13.70
N SER A 35 -20.25 -10.15 13.86
CA SER A 35 -19.43 -9.59 14.95
C SER A 35 -19.42 -8.05 14.99
N ALA A 36 -20.05 -7.36 14.04
CA ALA A 36 -20.19 -5.91 14.10
C ALA A 36 -21.11 -5.42 15.23
N ALA A 37 -21.93 -6.28 15.82
CA ALA A 37 -22.74 -5.94 16.99
C ALA A 37 -21.91 -5.80 18.29
N GLU A 38 -20.73 -6.43 18.36
CA GLU A 38 -19.83 -6.33 19.52
C GLU A 38 -18.79 -5.20 19.40
N THR A 39 -18.63 -4.60 18.24
CA THR A 39 -17.69 -3.51 17.99
C THR A 39 -18.42 -2.25 17.58
N SER A 40 -19.10 -1.57 18.51
CA SER A 40 -19.35 -0.15 18.33
C SER A 40 -18.02 0.50 17.97
N PRO A 41 -17.93 1.26 16.85
CA PRO A 41 -16.68 1.87 16.45
C PRO A 41 -16.16 2.72 17.61
N SER A 42 -15.04 2.35 18.20
CA SER A 42 -14.40 3.10 19.29
C SER A 42 -13.84 4.44 18.82
N ARG A 43 -14.07 4.78 17.56
CA ARG A 43 -13.59 5.99 16.90
C ARG A 43 -14.68 7.03 16.77
N PRO A 44 -14.37 8.32 17.03
CA PRO A 44 -15.31 9.41 16.87
C PRO A 44 -15.69 9.60 15.38
N VAL A 45 -16.84 10.26 15.13
CA VAL A 45 -17.37 10.50 13.78
C VAL A 45 -16.35 11.21 12.88
N TRP A 46 -15.63 12.20 13.40
CA TRP A 46 -14.63 12.94 12.63
C TRP A 46 -13.53 12.04 12.04
N TRP A 47 -13.18 10.95 12.72
CA TRP A 47 -12.18 9.98 12.21
C TRP A 47 -12.71 9.28 10.95
N TRP A 48 -14.00 8.89 10.95
CA TRP A 48 -14.63 8.29 9.77
C TRP A 48 -14.75 9.28 8.61
N VAL A 49 -15.08 10.53 8.93
CA VAL A 49 -15.08 11.62 7.94
C VAL A 49 -13.70 11.75 7.30
N LEU A 50 -12.63 11.73 8.09
CA LEU A 50 -11.26 11.81 7.57
C LEU A 50 -10.91 10.61 6.68
N VAL A 51 -11.29 9.38 7.08
CA VAL A 51 -11.10 8.17 6.26
C VAL A 51 -11.82 8.29 4.92
N VAL A 52 -13.08 8.74 4.93
CA VAL A 52 -13.88 8.90 3.70
C VAL A 52 -13.29 10.00 2.82
N LEU A 53 -12.89 11.14 3.38
CA LEU A 53 -12.27 12.23 2.62
C LEU A 53 -10.97 11.80 1.95
N VAL A 54 -10.11 11.05 2.65
CA VAL A 54 -8.89 10.50 2.07
C VAL A 54 -9.21 9.47 0.99
N ALA A 55 -10.11 8.53 1.27
CA ALA A 55 -10.48 7.49 0.30
C ALA A 55 -11.08 8.07 -0.98
N SER A 56 -11.94 9.09 -0.85
CA SER A 56 -12.61 9.75 -1.98
C SER A 56 -11.82 10.90 -2.61
N SER A 57 -10.59 11.15 -2.15
CA SER A 57 -9.80 12.29 -2.62
C SER A 57 -9.63 12.35 -4.14
N PRO A 58 -9.41 11.26 -4.89
CA PRO A 58 -9.35 11.34 -6.34
C PRO A 58 -10.68 11.82 -6.97
N VAL A 59 -11.81 11.47 -6.34
CA VAL A 59 -13.14 11.82 -6.86
C VAL A 59 -13.40 13.32 -6.69
N TRP A 60 -13.30 13.84 -5.47
CA TRP A 60 -13.62 15.26 -5.27
C TRP A 60 -12.58 16.20 -5.88
N VAL A 61 -11.28 15.81 -5.94
CA VAL A 61 -10.26 16.60 -6.65
C VAL A 61 -10.49 16.56 -8.15
N GLY A 62 -10.68 15.37 -8.72
CA GLY A 62 -10.90 15.21 -10.16
C GLY A 62 -12.16 15.96 -10.62
N LEU A 63 -13.27 15.85 -9.87
CA LEU A 63 -14.50 16.59 -10.16
C LEU A 63 -14.30 18.11 -10.06
N LEU A 64 -13.59 18.60 -9.05
CA LEU A 64 -13.26 20.02 -8.91
C LEU A 64 -12.44 20.50 -10.11
N GLN A 65 -11.46 19.74 -10.57
CA GLN A 65 -10.61 20.09 -11.71
C GLN A 65 -11.34 20.01 -13.06
N LEU A 66 -12.47 19.31 -13.12
CA LEU A 66 -13.33 19.24 -14.30
C LEU A 66 -14.39 20.36 -14.34
N VAL A 67 -14.52 21.16 -13.28
CA VAL A 67 -15.48 22.31 -13.27
C VAL A 67 -15.05 23.32 -14.33
N PRO A 68 -15.95 23.66 -15.28
CA PRO A 68 -15.69 24.70 -16.25
C PRO A 68 -15.75 26.10 -15.59
N VAL A 69 -14.75 26.92 -15.81
CA VAL A 69 -14.72 28.33 -15.41
C VAL A 69 -14.67 29.23 -16.63
N SER A 70 -15.11 30.49 -16.52
CA SER A 70 -15.04 31.42 -17.65
C SER A 70 -13.62 31.55 -18.19
N SER A 71 -13.47 31.73 -19.50
CA SER A 71 -12.17 31.85 -20.14
C SER A 71 -11.35 33.04 -19.59
N SER A 72 -12.02 34.11 -19.16
CA SER A 72 -11.37 35.25 -18.51
C SER A 72 -10.77 34.90 -17.15
N LEU A 73 -11.50 34.15 -16.32
CA LEU A 73 -10.99 33.65 -15.05
C LEU A 73 -9.87 32.62 -15.29
N TRP A 74 -10.07 31.70 -16.23
CA TRP A 74 -9.09 30.66 -16.57
C TRP A 74 -7.76 31.29 -17.04
N ALA A 75 -7.80 32.35 -17.84
CA ALA A 75 -6.64 33.10 -18.30
C ALA A 75 -5.81 33.69 -17.16
N GLY A 76 -6.47 34.10 -16.06
CA GLY A 76 -5.79 34.62 -14.87
C GLY A 76 -5.16 33.57 -13.97
N LEU A 77 -5.40 32.26 -14.22
CA LEU A 77 -4.79 31.20 -13.43
C LEU A 77 -3.33 31.00 -13.79
N ALA A 78 -2.51 30.72 -12.79
CA ALA A 78 -1.07 30.52 -12.95
C ALA A 78 -0.74 29.43 -14.00
N GLY A 79 0.20 29.72 -14.91
CA GLY A 79 0.69 28.80 -15.93
C GLY A 79 -0.24 28.58 -17.13
N ARG A 80 -1.40 29.26 -17.23
CA ARG A 80 -2.41 29.06 -18.29
C ARG A 80 -2.18 29.88 -19.56
N GLU A 81 -1.55 31.03 -19.44
CA GLU A 81 -1.34 31.98 -20.53
C GLU A 81 -0.70 31.34 -21.79
N PRO A 82 0.35 30.50 -21.75
CA PRO A 82 0.94 29.93 -22.94
C PRO A 82 0.00 29.00 -23.73
N TYR A 83 -0.98 28.38 -23.05
CA TYR A 83 -1.99 27.54 -23.72
C TYR A 83 -3.00 28.39 -24.50
N LEU A 84 -3.36 29.56 -23.98
CA LEU A 84 -4.23 30.51 -24.70
C LEU A 84 -3.50 31.12 -25.92
N SER A 85 -2.22 31.49 -25.74
CA SER A 85 -1.38 31.97 -26.84
C SER A 85 -1.23 30.91 -27.93
N ALA A 86 -1.08 29.63 -27.57
CA ALA A 86 -1.02 28.54 -28.53
C ALA A 86 -2.35 28.33 -29.28
N LEU A 87 -3.50 28.41 -28.61
CA LEU A 87 -4.81 28.37 -29.27
C LEU A 87 -4.99 29.52 -30.24
N ALA A 88 -4.67 30.74 -29.83
CA ALA A 88 -4.73 31.92 -30.69
C ALA A 88 -3.81 31.80 -31.92
N SER A 89 -2.57 31.32 -31.74
CA SER A 89 -1.63 31.08 -32.82
C SER A 89 -2.08 30.01 -33.82
N ALA A 90 -2.85 29.01 -33.33
CA ALA A 90 -3.44 27.97 -34.16
C ALA A 90 -4.75 28.42 -34.85
N GLY A 91 -5.20 29.64 -34.64
CA GLY A 91 -6.46 30.16 -35.19
C GLY A 91 -7.72 29.51 -34.56
N VAL A 92 -7.56 28.90 -33.38
CA VAL A 92 -8.66 28.28 -32.67
C VAL A 92 -9.33 29.31 -31.75
N ASN A 93 -10.65 29.49 -31.92
CA ASN A 93 -11.41 30.36 -31.03
C ASN A 93 -11.40 29.80 -29.60
N THR A 94 -11.02 30.65 -28.65
CA THR A 94 -11.07 30.28 -27.23
C THR A 94 -12.52 30.02 -26.82
N PRO A 95 -12.86 28.84 -26.28
CA PRO A 95 -14.19 28.56 -25.76
C PRO A 95 -14.58 29.55 -24.64
N SER A 96 -15.88 29.81 -24.47
CA SER A 96 -16.39 30.72 -23.42
C SER A 96 -16.06 30.23 -21.99
N SER A 97 -15.85 28.92 -21.83
CA SER A 97 -15.46 28.30 -20.56
C SER A 97 -14.50 27.15 -20.80
N LEU A 98 -13.57 26.94 -19.86
CA LEU A 98 -12.55 25.90 -19.86
C LEU A 98 -12.50 25.23 -18.49
N PRO A 99 -12.31 23.90 -18.42
CA PRO A 99 -12.12 23.22 -17.13
C PRO A 99 -10.79 23.60 -16.49
N LEU A 100 -10.70 23.47 -15.16
CA LEU A 100 -9.44 23.75 -14.45
C LEU A 100 -8.31 22.82 -14.88
N SER A 101 -8.63 21.56 -15.21
CA SER A 101 -7.64 20.62 -15.77
C SER A 101 -7.22 21.04 -17.18
N LEU A 102 -5.91 20.99 -17.46
CA LEU A 102 -5.32 21.20 -18.80
C LEU A 102 -5.58 20.01 -19.74
N HIS A 103 -5.89 18.84 -19.20
CA HIS A 103 -6.18 17.64 -19.99
C HIS A 103 -7.40 16.88 -19.42
N PRO A 104 -8.63 17.36 -19.68
CA PRO A 104 -9.85 16.83 -19.03
C PRO A 104 -10.10 15.35 -19.27
N SER A 105 -9.77 14.83 -20.46
CA SER A 105 -9.92 13.40 -20.75
C SER A 105 -9.00 12.52 -19.92
N ALA A 106 -7.75 12.95 -19.66
CA ALA A 106 -6.84 12.26 -18.75
C ALA A 106 -7.35 12.33 -17.30
N THR A 107 -7.91 13.48 -16.87
CA THR A 107 -8.51 13.61 -15.54
C THR A 107 -9.70 12.66 -15.37
N TRP A 108 -10.56 12.52 -16.37
CA TRP A 108 -11.63 11.51 -16.37
C TRP A 108 -11.07 10.07 -16.28
N ALA A 109 -10.05 9.75 -17.08
CA ALA A 109 -9.41 8.43 -17.06
C ALA A 109 -8.80 8.12 -15.68
N ALA A 110 -8.08 9.09 -15.08
CA ALA A 110 -7.48 8.95 -13.77
C ALA A 110 -8.55 8.78 -12.66
N LEU A 111 -9.66 9.54 -12.75
CA LEU A 111 -10.79 9.40 -11.83
C LEU A 111 -11.39 7.99 -11.87
N TRP A 112 -11.66 7.45 -13.06
CA TRP A 112 -12.17 6.10 -13.22
C TRP A 112 -11.16 5.04 -12.75
N SER A 113 -9.87 5.25 -12.96
CA SER A 113 -8.81 4.35 -12.50
C SER A 113 -8.70 4.30 -10.97
N ALA A 114 -9.09 5.38 -10.28
CA ALA A 114 -9.07 5.45 -8.82
C ALA A 114 -10.24 4.67 -8.15
N VAL A 115 -11.34 4.41 -8.87
CA VAL A 115 -12.53 3.73 -8.30
C VAL A 115 -12.21 2.34 -7.72
N PRO A 116 -11.49 1.44 -8.39
CA PRO A 116 -11.12 0.14 -7.80
C PRO A 116 -10.24 0.28 -6.56
N VAL A 117 -9.31 1.23 -6.56
CA VAL A 117 -8.39 1.50 -5.44
C VAL A 117 -9.19 1.96 -4.20
N MET A 118 -10.09 2.93 -4.39
CA MET A 118 -11.00 3.41 -3.35
C MET A 118 -11.90 2.30 -2.81
N ALA A 119 -12.51 1.49 -3.70
CA ALA A 119 -13.38 0.39 -3.31
C ALA A 119 -12.65 -0.64 -2.45
N VAL A 120 -11.43 -1.03 -2.84
CA VAL A 120 -10.63 -2.00 -2.10
C VAL A 120 -10.17 -1.43 -0.75
N PHE A 121 -9.75 -0.16 -0.70
CA PHE A 121 -9.40 0.49 0.56
C PHE A 121 -10.58 0.48 1.56
N LEU A 122 -11.76 0.93 1.12
CA LEU A 122 -12.96 0.95 1.97
C LEU A 122 -13.39 -0.47 2.37
N ALA A 123 -13.36 -1.43 1.44
CA ALA A 123 -13.66 -2.84 1.76
C ALA A 123 -12.73 -3.38 2.85
N ALA A 124 -11.42 -3.12 2.73
CA ALA A 124 -10.43 -3.60 3.69
C ALA A 124 -10.63 -3.04 5.10
N VAL A 125 -11.12 -1.79 5.23
CA VAL A 125 -11.47 -1.20 6.54
C VAL A 125 -12.59 -1.97 7.22
N PHE A 126 -13.53 -2.55 6.46
CA PHE A 126 -14.71 -3.26 7.00
C PHE A 126 -14.54 -4.79 7.08
N PHE A 127 -13.57 -5.40 6.40
CA PHE A 127 -13.36 -6.84 6.47
C PHE A 127 -13.06 -7.30 7.90
N ASN A 128 -13.59 -8.46 8.29
CA ASN A 128 -13.18 -9.10 9.52
C ASN A 128 -11.74 -9.64 9.41
N GLN A 129 -11.10 -9.95 10.55
CA GLN A 129 -9.73 -10.43 10.58
C GLN A 129 -9.52 -11.69 9.72
N ASN A 130 -10.46 -12.63 9.76
CA ASN A 130 -10.36 -13.88 9.00
C ASN A 130 -10.40 -13.65 7.48
N SER A 131 -11.27 -12.74 7.01
CA SER A 131 -11.32 -12.35 5.60
C SER A 131 -10.04 -11.62 5.16
N SER A 132 -9.53 -10.69 5.98
CA SER A 132 -8.26 -10.02 5.71
C SER A 132 -7.11 -11.03 5.62
N GLU A 133 -7.02 -11.99 6.55
CA GLU A 133 -5.98 -13.02 6.53
C GLU A 133 -6.07 -13.92 5.29
N LYS A 134 -7.28 -14.28 4.84
CA LYS A 134 -7.46 -15.07 3.60
C LYS A 134 -6.95 -14.31 2.38
N LEU A 135 -7.31 -13.03 2.26
CA LEU A 135 -6.87 -12.19 1.14
C LEU A 135 -5.36 -11.94 1.18
N LEU A 136 -4.79 -11.73 2.37
CA LEU A 136 -3.33 -11.61 2.53
C LEU A 136 -2.59 -12.89 2.10
N LYS A 137 -3.15 -14.07 2.39
CA LYS A 137 -2.59 -15.35 1.91
C LYS A 137 -2.67 -15.48 0.39
N LEU A 138 -3.77 -15.01 -0.24
CA LEU A 138 -3.88 -14.97 -1.70
C LEU A 138 -2.85 -14.02 -2.32
N LEU A 139 -2.60 -12.86 -1.70
CA LEU A 139 -1.53 -11.95 -2.14
C LEU A 139 -0.14 -12.59 -2.01
N LEU A 140 0.14 -13.31 -0.91
CA LEU A 140 1.40 -14.06 -0.77
C LEU A 140 1.52 -15.19 -1.80
N LEU A 141 0.43 -15.87 -2.12
CA LEU A 141 0.42 -16.88 -3.18
C LEU A 141 0.72 -16.23 -4.55
N SER A 142 0.16 -15.06 -4.82
CA SER A 142 0.50 -14.26 -6.00
C SER A 142 1.98 -13.86 -6.00
N ALA A 143 2.56 -13.47 -4.86
CA ALA A 143 3.99 -13.19 -4.76
C ALA A 143 4.86 -14.42 -5.06
N LEU A 144 4.48 -15.59 -4.56
CA LEU A 144 5.18 -16.83 -4.86
C LEU A 144 5.09 -17.19 -6.37
N PHE A 145 3.93 -16.96 -6.98
CA PHE A 145 3.79 -17.10 -8.44
C PHE A 145 4.74 -16.15 -9.19
N GLN A 146 4.83 -14.89 -8.77
CA GLN A 146 5.79 -13.92 -9.33
C GLN A 146 7.24 -14.41 -9.16
N CYS A 147 7.57 -15.00 -8.01
CA CYS A 147 8.90 -15.55 -7.77
C CYS A 147 9.22 -16.73 -8.70
N VAL A 148 8.27 -17.64 -8.93
CA VAL A 148 8.45 -18.77 -9.86
C VAL A 148 8.62 -18.26 -11.30
N LEU A 149 7.75 -17.35 -11.74
CA LEU A 149 7.83 -16.75 -13.07
C LEU A 149 9.16 -16.01 -13.25
N GLY A 150 9.56 -15.22 -12.25
CA GLY A 150 10.81 -14.48 -12.27
C GLY A 150 12.03 -15.39 -12.29
N LEU A 151 11.99 -16.51 -11.58
CA LEU A 151 13.07 -17.51 -11.65
C LEU A 151 13.18 -18.11 -13.05
N LEU A 152 12.06 -18.44 -13.70
CA LEU A 152 12.04 -18.94 -15.07
C LEU A 152 12.59 -17.89 -16.05
N GLN A 153 12.22 -16.62 -15.91
CA GLN A 153 12.79 -15.52 -16.69
C GLN A 153 14.29 -15.41 -16.49
N PHE A 154 14.76 -15.51 -15.24
CA PHE A 154 16.19 -15.44 -14.91
C PHE A 154 17.00 -16.58 -15.52
N VAL A 155 16.52 -17.83 -15.41
CA VAL A 155 17.20 -19.03 -15.93
C VAL A 155 17.24 -19.04 -17.46
N GLN A 156 16.16 -18.60 -18.12
CA GLN A 156 16.10 -18.55 -19.59
C GLN A 156 16.82 -17.32 -20.18
N GLY A 157 17.13 -16.33 -19.35
CA GLY A 157 17.87 -15.13 -19.75
C GLY A 157 17.06 -14.14 -20.58
N PRO A 158 17.71 -13.11 -21.16
CA PRO A 158 17.01 -11.98 -21.80
C PRO A 158 16.14 -12.32 -23.01
N LYS A 159 16.34 -13.49 -23.61
CA LYS A 159 15.55 -13.99 -24.76
C LYS A 159 14.36 -14.86 -24.36
N SER A 160 14.05 -14.95 -23.06
CA SER A 160 12.94 -15.74 -22.58
C SER A 160 11.61 -15.28 -23.20
N PRO A 161 10.78 -16.20 -23.73
CA PRO A 161 9.46 -15.87 -24.22
C PRO A 161 8.47 -15.44 -23.10
N LEU A 162 8.90 -15.57 -21.84
CA LEU A 162 8.12 -15.13 -20.68
C LEU A 162 8.27 -13.63 -20.38
N TYR A 163 9.14 -12.91 -21.10
CA TYR A 163 9.11 -11.44 -21.09
C TYR A 163 8.08 -10.95 -22.08
N PHE A 164 7.09 -10.19 -21.59
CA PHE A 164 6.01 -9.63 -22.43
C PHE A 164 6.44 -8.40 -23.21
N GLU A 165 7.50 -7.75 -22.78
CA GLU A 165 8.18 -6.63 -23.44
C GLU A 165 9.70 -6.80 -23.32
N SER A 166 10.45 -6.06 -24.14
CA SER A 166 11.90 -6.04 -24.08
C SER A 166 12.38 -5.39 -22.76
N SER A 167 12.48 -6.20 -21.71
CA SER A 167 13.03 -5.70 -20.44
C SER A 167 14.54 -5.80 -20.47
N VAL A 168 15.20 -4.67 -20.26
CA VAL A 168 16.66 -4.62 -20.15
C VAL A 168 17.05 -4.74 -18.67
N GLY A 169 17.78 -5.81 -18.33
CA GLY A 169 18.60 -5.82 -17.13
C GLY A 169 17.95 -6.26 -15.82
N GLY A 170 16.93 -7.13 -15.81
CA GLY A 170 16.41 -7.70 -14.57
C GLY A 170 15.12 -8.51 -14.72
N VAL A 171 14.75 -9.20 -13.67
CA VAL A 171 13.51 -9.97 -13.60
C VAL A 171 12.34 -9.05 -13.39
N ILE A 172 11.24 -9.26 -14.12
CA ILE A 172 10.05 -8.41 -14.08
C ILE A 172 8.76 -9.13 -13.62
N GLY A 173 8.76 -10.48 -13.59
CA GLY A 173 7.53 -11.25 -13.35
C GLY A 173 6.47 -10.95 -14.41
N THR A 174 5.25 -10.64 -13.99
CA THR A 174 4.16 -10.16 -14.87
C THR A 174 4.10 -8.64 -15.01
N PHE A 175 5.02 -7.91 -14.39
CA PHE A 175 5.09 -6.45 -14.51
C PHE A 175 5.94 -6.05 -15.73
N ASN A 176 5.70 -4.87 -16.29
CA ASN A 176 6.51 -4.34 -17.40
C ASN A 176 7.85 -3.75 -16.90
N ASN A 177 8.00 -3.58 -15.59
CA ASN A 177 9.16 -2.94 -14.98
C ASN A 177 9.62 -3.72 -13.74
N ARG A 178 10.94 -3.97 -13.66
CA ARG A 178 11.59 -4.62 -12.51
C ARG A 178 11.35 -3.90 -11.19
N ASN A 179 11.21 -2.56 -11.22
CA ASN A 179 10.97 -1.77 -10.02
C ASN A 179 9.58 -2.04 -9.43
N HIS A 180 8.58 -2.27 -10.28
CA HIS A 180 7.22 -2.59 -9.86
C HIS A 180 7.12 -3.98 -9.23
N LEU A 181 7.85 -4.97 -9.79
CA LEU A 181 7.96 -6.29 -9.14
C LEU A 181 8.65 -6.17 -7.79
N ALA A 182 9.75 -5.41 -7.70
CA ALA A 182 10.45 -5.19 -6.43
C ALA A 182 9.54 -4.57 -5.37
N ASP A 183 8.74 -3.58 -5.74
CA ASP A 183 7.80 -2.92 -4.83
C ASP A 183 6.66 -3.84 -4.38
N PHE A 184 6.09 -4.61 -5.32
CA PHE A 184 5.06 -5.60 -4.99
C PHE A 184 5.57 -6.60 -3.94
N LEU A 185 6.77 -7.12 -4.11
CA LEU A 185 7.38 -8.03 -3.15
C LEU A 185 7.73 -7.32 -1.83
N ALA A 186 8.24 -6.08 -1.89
CA ALA A 186 8.55 -5.27 -0.71
C ALA A 186 7.31 -5.03 0.17
N MET A 187 6.14 -4.78 -0.45
CA MET A 187 4.87 -4.65 0.28
C MET A 187 4.48 -5.95 1.00
N LEU A 188 4.82 -7.12 0.46
CA LEU A 188 4.39 -8.41 0.98
C LEU A 188 5.38 -9.07 1.95
N VAL A 189 6.63 -8.60 2.03
CA VAL A 189 7.60 -9.04 3.04
C VAL A 189 7.07 -8.85 4.47
N PRO A 190 6.53 -7.70 4.90
CA PRO A 190 5.92 -7.57 6.23
C PRO A 190 4.73 -8.51 6.45
N VAL A 191 3.90 -8.71 5.42
CA VAL A 191 2.77 -9.65 5.48
C VAL A 191 3.24 -11.08 5.73
N TRP A 192 4.33 -11.47 5.10
CA TRP A 192 4.96 -12.76 5.36
C TRP A 192 5.40 -12.89 6.82
N PHE A 193 6.05 -11.87 7.41
CA PHE A 193 6.39 -11.86 8.84
C PHE A 193 5.17 -11.98 9.75
N TYR A 194 4.04 -11.34 9.40
CA TYR A 194 2.80 -11.55 10.12
C TYR A 194 2.45 -13.03 10.24
N PHE A 195 2.51 -13.78 9.14
CA PHE A 195 2.18 -15.21 9.17
C PHE A 195 3.20 -16.05 9.92
N LEU A 196 4.48 -15.68 9.91
CA LEU A 196 5.48 -16.32 10.78
C LEU A 196 5.13 -16.17 12.27
N VAL A 197 4.71 -14.97 12.69
CA VAL A 197 4.24 -14.73 14.07
C VAL A 197 2.95 -15.52 14.35
N ALA A 198 2.02 -15.52 13.42
CA ALA A 198 0.72 -16.19 13.57
C ALA A 198 0.86 -17.72 13.71
N GLN A 199 1.82 -18.35 13.03
CA GLN A 199 2.11 -19.79 13.16
C GLN A 199 2.55 -20.19 14.57
N GLN A 200 3.15 -19.31 15.34
CA GLN A 200 3.64 -19.59 16.68
C GLN A 200 2.58 -19.36 17.79
N ARG A 201 1.38 -18.98 17.41
CA ARG A 201 0.26 -18.83 18.35
C ARG A 201 -0.43 -20.17 18.58
N PRO A 202 -0.91 -20.47 19.81
CA PRO A 202 -1.65 -21.70 20.08
C PRO A 202 -2.90 -21.74 19.19
N LYS A 203 -3.00 -22.79 18.38
CA LYS A 203 -4.15 -23.01 17.51
C LYS A 203 -5.33 -23.46 18.36
N LYS A 204 -6.43 -22.68 18.43
CA LYS A 204 -7.74 -23.26 18.74
C LYS A 204 -8.06 -24.22 17.60
N SER A 205 -8.18 -25.52 17.94
CA SER A 205 -8.45 -26.60 16.98
C SER A 205 -9.60 -26.21 16.03
N ARG A 206 -9.28 -25.90 14.79
CA ARG A 206 -10.24 -25.82 13.69
C ARG A 206 -9.77 -26.80 12.63
N HIS A 207 -10.40 -27.96 12.59
CA HIS A 207 -10.22 -28.94 11.53
C HIS A 207 -10.75 -28.35 10.21
N SER A 208 -9.85 -27.87 9.37
CA SER A 208 -10.19 -27.54 7.99
C SER A 208 -10.08 -28.82 7.15
N HIS A 209 -11.21 -29.36 6.72
CA HIS A 209 -11.26 -30.59 5.92
C HIS A 209 -11.04 -30.39 4.42
N SER A 210 -10.88 -29.15 3.94
CA SER A 210 -10.67 -28.87 2.51
C SER A 210 -9.19 -28.89 2.10
N ALA A 211 -8.88 -29.34 0.87
CA ALA A 211 -7.53 -29.33 0.32
C ALA A 211 -6.93 -27.89 0.26
N ALA A 212 -7.74 -26.90 -0.11
CA ALA A 212 -7.38 -25.49 -0.07
C ALA A 212 -7.06 -25.01 1.35
N GLY A 213 -7.81 -25.47 2.36
CA GLY A 213 -7.52 -25.15 3.76
C GLY A 213 -6.21 -25.75 4.26
N ARG A 214 -5.77 -26.90 3.73
CA ARG A 214 -4.48 -27.52 4.07
C ARG A 214 -3.30 -26.75 3.45
N LEU A 215 -3.42 -26.31 2.20
CA LEU A 215 -2.42 -25.47 1.55
C LEU A 215 -2.24 -24.12 2.26
N LEU A 216 -3.34 -23.52 2.71
CA LEU A 216 -3.31 -22.25 3.44
C LEU A 216 -2.80 -22.39 4.89
N ASN A 217 -2.64 -23.62 5.41
CA ASN A 217 -2.05 -23.93 6.70
C ASN A 217 -0.64 -24.57 6.55
N ALA A 218 0.13 -24.08 5.60
CA ALA A 218 1.47 -24.56 5.32
C ALA A 218 2.35 -24.68 6.58
N SER A 219 3.26 -25.64 6.55
CA SER A 219 4.24 -25.86 7.63
C SER A 219 5.24 -24.70 7.71
N MET A 220 5.85 -24.50 8.88
CA MET A 220 6.87 -23.47 9.10
C MET A 220 8.01 -23.47 8.06
N PRO A 221 8.58 -24.63 7.64
CA PRO A 221 9.60 -24.67 6.60
C PRO A 221 9.12 -24.08 5.26
N LEU A 222 7.89 -24.33 4.86
CA LEU A 222 7.32 -23.78 3.62
C LEU A 222 7.19 -22.26 3.68
N TRP A 223 6.80 -21.72 4.84
CA TRP A 223 6.79 -20.27 5.07
C TRP A 223 8.21 -19.67 4.98
N LEU A 224 9.20 -20.30 5.60
CA LEU A 224 10.59 -19.84 5.54
C LEU A 224 11.13 -19.87 4.12
N PHE A 225 10.86 -20.96 3.38
CA PHE A 225 11.26 -21.09 1.98
C PHE A 225 10.61 -20.02 1.08
N GLY A 226 9.31 -19.79 1.24
CA GLY A 226 8.58 -18.76 0.48
C GLY A 226 9.13 -17.37 0.72
N GLY A 227 9.40 -17.01 1.98
CA GLY A 227 9.99 -15.71 2.32
C GLY A 227 11.41 -15.54 1.81
N PHE A 228 12.23 -16.57 1.90
CA PHE A 228 13.57 -16.59 1.31
C PHE A 228 13.49 -16.36 -0.20
N GLY A 229 12.59 -17.07 -0.90
CA GLY A 229 12.36 -16.91 -2.33
C GLY A 229 11.98 -15.47 -2.71
N MET A 230 11.12 -14.83 -1.92
CA MET A 230 10.76 -13.42 -2.13
C MET A 230 11.97 -12.47 -1.98
N LEU A 231 12.80 -12.66 -0.96
CA LEU A 231 14.00 -11.83 -0.75
C LEU A 231 15.04 -12.02 -1.87
N VAL A 232 15.29 -13.28 -2.30
CA VAL A 232 16.16 -13.59 -3.44
C VAL A 232 15.62 -12.95 -4.72
N MET A 233 14.28 -12.99 -4.92
CA MET A 233 13.67 -12.39 -6.10
C MET A 233 13.82 -10.87 -6.11
N VAL A 234 13.65 -10.18 -4.96
CA VAL A 234 13.89 -8.72 -4.86
C VAL A 234 15.34 -8.39 -5.24
N LEU A 235 16.34 -9.17 -4.78
CA LEU A 235 17.73 -9.00 -5.20
C LEU A 235 17.90 -9.17 -6.72
N SER A 236 17.22 -10.17 -7.30
CA SER A 236 17.27 -10.48 -8.73
C SER A 236 16.65 -9.41 -9.63
N THR A 237 15.74 -8.57 -9.10
CA THR A 237 15.18 -7.43 -9.83
C THR A 237 16.22 -6.35 -10.13
N ARG A 238 17.31 -6.27 -9.34
CA ARG A 238 18.32 -5.20 -9.40
C ARG A 238 17.74 -3.78 -9.29
N SER A 239 16.58 -3.65 -8.64
CA SER A 239 15.91 -2.36 -8.40
C SER A 239 16.55 -1.67 -7.20
N ARG A 240 17.33 -0.60 -7.42
CA ARG A 240 18.01 0.15 -6.33
C ARG A 240 17.00 0.71 -5.33
N GLY A 241 15.94 1.38 -5.82
CA GLY A 241 14.87 1.92 -4.98
C GLY A 241 14.11 0.84 -4.23
N GLY A 242 13.78 -0.27 -4.91
CA GLY A 242 13.13 -1.43 -4.30
C GLY A 242 13.98 -2.09 -3.21
N LEU A 243 15.29 -2.22 -3.43
CA LEU A 243 16.22 -2.77 -2.43
C LEU A 243 16.32 -1.90 -1.18
N ILE A 244 16.36 -0.58 -1.34
CA ILE A 244 16.33 0.34 -0.18
C ILE A 244 15.00 0.23 0.56
N ALA A 245 13.88 0.29 -0.14
CA ALA A 245 12.55 0.20 0.47
C ALA A 245 12.36 -1.14 1.22
N VAL A 246 12.69 -2.28 0.58
CA VAL A 246 12.56 -3.59 1.24
C VAL A 246 13.50 -3.74 2.42
N THR A 247 14.73 -3.23 2.36
CA THR A 247 15.68 -3.31 3.48
C THR A 247 15.17 -2.55 4.69
N LEU A 248 14.60 -1.36 4.49
CA LEU A 248 14.01 -0.56 5.58
C LEU A 248 12.79 -1.25 6.19
N VAL A 249 11.83 -1.70 5.38
CA VAL A 249 10.64 -2.39 5.92
C VAL A 249 10.99 -3.75 6.51
N LEU A 250 12.00 -4.45 5.98
CA LEU A 250 12.53 -5.71 6.53
C LEU A 250 13.14 -5.48 7.90
N LEU A 251 13.95 -4.43 8.07
CA LEU A 251 14.50 -4.06 9.38
C LEU A 251 13.39 -3.88 10.41
N ILE A 252 12.41 -3.04 10.10
CA ILE A 252 11.29 -2.77 11.01
C ILE A 252 10.51 -4.08 11.26
N SER A 253 10.28 -4.89 10.25
CA SER A 253 9.58 -6.18 10.36
C SER A 253 10.33 -7.17 11.26
N VAL A 254 11.66 -7.24 11.16
CA VAL A 254 12.52 -8.07 12.03
C VAL A 254 12.43 -7.58 13.47
N LEU A 255 12.54 -6.27 13.71
CA LEU A 255 12.41 -5.70 15.06
C LEU A 255 11.03 -6.00 15.67
N PHE A 256 9.95 -5.83 14.88
CA PHE A 256 8.60 -6.18 15.31
C PHE A 256 8.42 -7.69 15.58
N TYR A 257 9.01 -8.53 14.74
CA TYR A 257 9.01 -9.98 14.92
C TYR A 257 9.69 -10.37 16.22
N LEU A 258 10.90 -9.86 16.46
CA LEU A 258 11.65 -10.10 17.68
C LEU A 258 10.93 -9.58 18.92
N PHE A 259 10.30 -8.39 18.83
CA PHE A 259 9.48 -7.85 19.90
C PHE A 259 8.24 -8.72 20.19
N SER A 260 7.54 -9.18 19.14
CA SER A 260 6.31 -9.98 19.26
C SER A 260 6.54 -11.36 19.86
N LEU A 261 7.71 -11.97 19.63
CA LEU A 261 8.06 -13.34 20.01
C LEU A 261 9.26 -13.43 20.94
N GLY A 262 9.78 -12.30 21.40
CA GLY A 262 11.06 -12.23 22.11
C GLY A 262 11.22 -13.17 23.31
N SER A 263 10.13 -13.45 24.04
CA SER A 263 10.13 -14.41 25.16
C SER A 263 10.08 -15.89 24.70
N LYS A 264 9.69 -16.16 23.46
CA LYS A 264 9.56 -17.52 22.90
C LYS A 264 10.76 -17.94 22.08
N LEU A 265 11.61 -17.01 21.68
CA LEU A 265 12.79 -17.26 20.87
C LEU A 265 14.01 -17.45 21.75
N THR A 266 14.82 -18.49 21.44
CA THR A 266 16.14 -18.68 22.05
C THR A 266 17.10 -17.58 21.59
N ARG A 267 18.20 -17.39 22.34
CA ARG A 267 19.26 -16.45 21.94
C ARG A 267 19.82 -16.75 20.56
N LEU A 268 20.02 -18.02 20.24
CA LEU A 268 20.52 -18.48 18.94
C LEU A 268 19.55 -18.13 17.80
N GLN A 269 18.24 -18.32 18.00
CA GLN A 269 17.22 -17.94 17.00
C GLN A 269 17.19 -16.42 16.76
N LYS A 270 17.31 -15.61 17.81
CA LYS A 270 17.38 -14.15 17.67
C LYS A 270 18.60 -13.72 16.88
N LEU A 271 19.77 -14.28 17.21
CA LEU A 271 21.02 -14.03 16.48
C LEU A 271 20.93 -14.49 15.04
N GLY A 272 20.32 -15.65 14.77
CA GLY A 272 20.11 -16.15 13.41
C GLY A 272 19.23 -15.22 12.57
N VAL A 273 18.15 -14.68 13.12
CA VAL A 273 17.27 -13.72 12.43
C VAL A 273 18.01 -12.41 12.13
N LEU A 274 18.78 -11.89 13.09
CA LEU A 274 19.59 -10.67 12.89
C LEU A 274 20.71 -10.91 11.87
N ALA A 275 21.39 -12.04 11.94
CA ALA A 275 22.42 -12.41 10.97
C ALA A 275 21.85 -12.53 9.55
N ALA A 276 20.69 -13.18 9.39
CA ALA A 276 20.00 -13.26 8.09
C ALA A 276 19.64 -11.88 7.53
N PHE A 277 19.16 -10.96 8.39
CA PHE A 277 18.91 -9.58 8.00
C PHE A 277 20.20 -8.87 7.55
N ILE A 278 21.29 -9.00 8.31
CA ILE A 278 22.59 -8.37 7.98
C ILE A 278 23.10 -8.89 6.64
N VAL A 279 23.04 -10.21 6.42
CA VAL A 279 23.43 -10.82 5.14
C VAL A 279 22.61 -10.26 4.00
N PHE A 280 21.28 -10.16 4.15
CA PHE A 280 20.43 -9.56 3.13
C PHE A 280 20.78 -8.10 2.86
N ALA A 281 20.98 -7.28 3.89
CA ALA A 281 21.33 -5.87 3.76
C ALA A 281 22.69 -5.69 3.05
N VAL A 282 23.69 -6.52 3.39
CA VAL A 282 25.00 -6.53 2.71
C VAL A 282 24.87 -6.93 1.25
N LEU A 283 24.13 -8.00 0.94
CA LEU A 283 23.88 -8.42 -0.45
C LEU A 283 23.13 -7.33 -1.24
N SER A 284 22.19 -6.63 -0.61
CA SER A 284 21.49 -5.49 -1.23
C SER A 284 22.46 -4.36 -1.59
N LEU A 285 23.39 -4.01 -0.70
CA LEU A 285 24.42 -2.99 -0.96
C LEU A 285 25.35 -3.42 -2.10
N PHE A 286 25.81 -4.68 -2.11
CA PHE A 286 26.64 -5.21 -3.20
C PHE A 286 25.90 -5.20 -4.54
N SER A 287 24.63 -5.61 -4.57
CA SER A 287 23.81 -5.60 -5.80
C SER A 287 23.70 -4.19 -6.40
N VAL A 288 23.59 -3.15 -5.58
CA VAL A 288 23.59 -1.75 -6.03
C VAL A 288 24.96 -1.33 -6.62
N GLN A 289 26.07 -1.78 -6.03
CA GLN A 289 27.41 -1.39 -6.44
C GLN A 289 27.86 -2.06 -7.75
N ILE A 290 27.49 -3.32 -7.97
CA ILE A 290 27.88 -4.07 -9.18
C ILE A 290 27.39 -3.36 -10.44
N ASP A 291 26.16 -2.85 -10.44
CA ASP A 291 25.60 -2.11 -11.57
C ASP A 291 26.38 -0.81 -11.86
N THR A 292 26.87 -0.12 -10.82
CA THR A 292 27.65 1.12 -10.98
C THR A 292 29.07 0.85 -11.49
N LEU A 293 29.67 -0.26 -11.11
CA LEU A 293 30.97 -0.70 -11.60
C LEU A 293 30.91 -1.10 -13.08
N GLY A 294 29.91 -1.89 -13.49
CA GLY A 294 29.70 -2.28 -14.89
C GLY A 294 29.63 -1.08 -15.81
N GLN A 295 28.84 -0.05 -15.45
CA GLN A 295 28.71 1.19 -16.22
C GLN A 295 30.01 1.98 -16.34
N ARG A 296 30.89 1.95 -15.33
CA ARG A 296 32.22 2.61 -15.39
C ARG A 296 33.20 1.92 -16.32
N PHE A 297 33.09 0.60 -16.46
CA PHE A 297 33.95 -0.19 -17.35
C PHE A 297 33.56 -0.04 -18.84
N GLU A 298 32.31 0.28 -19.14
CA GLU A 298 31.84 0.48 -20.52
C GLU A 298 32.22 1.82 -21.12
N GLY A 299 32.88 2.74 -20.37
CA GLY A 299 33.44 4.01 -20.85
C GLY A 299 32.41 5.01 -21.41
N ILE A 300 31.13 4.71 -21.31
CA ILE A 300 30.06 5.55 -21.82
C ILE A 300 29.64 6.51 -20.69
N GLN A 301 29.98 7.80 -20.85
CA GLN A 301 29.44 8.89 -20.00
C GLN A 301 27.95 9.12 -20.30
N LEU A 302 27.13 8.09 -20.20
CA LEU A 302 25.69 8.25 -20.12
C LEU A 302 25.36 8.77 -18.71
N LYS A 303 24.58 9.85 -18.63
CA LYS A 303 24.00 10.25 -17.35
C LYS A 303 23.39 9.01 -16.71
N THR A 304 23.71 8.75 -15.45
CA THR A 304 23.17 7.58 -14.76
C THR A 304 21.65 7.68 -14.75
N ASP A 305 20.97 6.55 -14.81
CA ASP A 305 19.48 6.48 -14.73
C ASP A 305 18.93 7.29 -13.54
N SER A 306 19.69 7.34 -12.43
CA SER A 306 19.36 8.15 -11.25
C SER A 306 19.47 9.66 -11.49
N GLU A 307 20.44 10.13 -12.28
CA GLU A 307 20.59 11.56 -12.61
C GLU A 307 19.46 12.03 -13.53
N VAL A 308 19.08 11.20 -14.50
CA VAL A 308 17.97 11.48 -15.41
C VAL A 308 16.65 11.57 -14.63
N ARG A 309 16.37 10.61 -13.74
CA ARG A 309 15.17 10.63 -12.89
C ARG A 309 15.13 11.81 -11.94
N ASN A 310 16.29 12.20 -11.38
CA ASN A 310 16.36 13.40 -10.55
C ASN A 310 16.09 14.68 -11.35
N ALA A 311 16.59 14.76 -12.58
CA ALA A 311 16.29 15.87 -13.49
C ALA A 311 14.78 15.95 -13.81
N TYR A 312 14.12 14.83 -14.06
CA TYR A 312 12.66 14.80 -14.25
C TYR A 312 11.91 15.25 -12.99
N ALA A 313 12.29 14.76 -11.81
CA ALA A 313 11.65 15.15 -10.56
C ALA A 313 11.79 16.66 -10.28
N LEU A 314 12.97 17.24 -10.52
CA LEU A 314 13.22 18.68 -10.37
C LEU A 314 12.41 19.51 -11.37
N ALA A 315 12.40 19.13 -12.65
CA ALA A 315 11.59 19.78 -13.68
C ALA A 315 10.08 19.67 -13.37
N THR A 316 9.64 18.56 -12.79
CA THR A 316 8.25 18.38 -12.34
C THR A 316 7.91 19.31 -11.17
N LEU A 317 8.85 19.56 -10.24
CA LEU A 317 8.67 20.57 -9.18
C LEU A 317 8.56 21.99 -9.74
N ASP A 318 9.31 22.34 -10.78
CA ASP A 318 9.19 23.64 -11.43
C ASP A 318 7.84 23.78 -12.15
N ALA A 319 7.36 22.71 -12.78
CA ALA A 319 6.00 22.64 -13.30
C ALA A 319 4.94 22.81 -12.19
N ALA A 320 5.14 22.14 -11.04
CA ALA A 320 4.23 22.26 -9.89
C ALA A 320 4.15 23.70 -9.37
N ARG A 321 5.28 24.41 -9.30
CA ARG A 321 5.32 25.85 -8.93
C ARG A 321 4.56 26.71 -9.95
N THR A 322 4.73 26.41 -11.25
CA THR A 322 4.06 27.12 -12.34
C THR A 322 2.55 27.02 -12.26
N PHE A 323 2.01 25.87 -11.86
CA PHE A 323 0.55 25.63 -11.79
C PHE A 323 -0.04 25.81 -10.39
N TRP A 324 0.75 26.28 -9.43
CA TRP A 324 0.27 26.49 -8.06
C TRP A 324 -0.81 27.59 -7.99
N PRO A 325 -1.88 27.46 -7.19
CA PRO A 325 -2.23 26.32 -6.30
C PRO A 325 -3.14 25.26 -6.93
N TRP A 326 -3.58 25.42 -8.18
CA TRP A 326 -4.66 24.63 -8.79
C TRP A 326 -4.20 23.29 -9.37
N GLY A 327 -2.91 23.18 -9.65
CA GLY A 327 -2.35 22.05 -10.39
C GLY A 327 -2.64 22.12 -11.89
N SER A 328 -2.06 21.18 -12.64
CA SER A 328 -2.28 21.03 -14.08
C SER A 328 -3.50 20.17 -14.43
N GLY A 329 -4.00 19.39 -13.48
CA GLY A 329 -5.08 18.40 -13.66
C GLY A 329 -4.59 16.98 -13.38
N MET A 330 -5.38 16.20 -12.68
CA MET A 330 -5.08 14.80 -12.36
C MET A 330 -4.87 13.98 -13.64
N GLY A 331 -3.74 13.24 -13.73
CA GLY A 331 -3.38 12.46 -14.93
C GLY A 331 -2.85 13.27 -16.10
N SER A 332 -2.60 14.56 -15.95
CA SER A 332 -2.17 15.45 -17.04
C SER A 332 -0.65 15.45 -17.28
N PHE A 333 0.14 14.73 -16.48
CA PHE A 333 1.60 14.76 -16.52
C PHE A 333 2.14 14.56 -17.94
N GLU A 334 1.73 13.49 -18.60
CA GLU A 334 2.21 13.10 -19.93
C GLU A 334 2.02 14.21 -20.99
N ALA A 335 0.88 14.92 -20.91
CA ALA A 335 0.56 16.00 -21.85
C ALA A 335 1.24 17.33 -21.51
N VAL A 336 1.54 17.60 -20.23
CA VAL A 336 2.01 18.89 -19.75
C VAL A 336 3.52 18.91 -19.53
N PHE A 337 4.11 17.81 -19.08
CA PHE A 337 5.54 17.71 -18.76
C PHE A 337 6.50 18.03 -19.92
N PRO A 338 6.21 17.71 -21.20
CA PRO A 338 7.10 18.03 -22.32
C PRO A 338 7.53 19.50 -22.37
N ARG A 339 6.69 20.42 -21.91
CA ARG A 339 7.03 21.85 -21.80
C ARG A 339 8.17 22.15 -20.80
N PHE A 340 8.33 21.31 -19.80
CA PHE A 340 9.31 21.48 -18.71
C PHE A 340 10.47 20.50 -18.81
N GLN A 341 10.38 19.55 -19.76
CA GLN A 341 11.37 18.50 -19.93
C GLN A 341 12.75 19.09 -20.24
N PRO A 342 13.80 18.70 -19.50
CA PRO A 342 15.16 19.18 -19.79
C PRO A 342 15.64 18.74 -21.18
N LEU A 343 16.20 19.68 -21.97
CA LEU A 343 16.68 19.40 -23.33
C LEU A 343 17.74 18.29 -23.39
N GLN A 344 18.48 18.09 -22.31
CA GLN A 344 19.51 17.05 -22.18
C GLN A 344 18.96 15.64 -21.93
N THR A 345 17.65 15.49 -21.78
CA THR A 345 16.96 14.23 -21.53
C THR A 345 15.87 14.03 -22.57
N PRO A 346 16.24 13.85 -23.86
CA PRO A 346 15.26 13.66 -24.94
C PRO A 346 14.54 12.32 -24.78
N GLY A 347 13.34 12.24 -25.34
CA GLY A 347 12.54 11.03 -25.36
C GLY A 347 11.18 11.22 -24.69
N TYR A 348 10.35 10.20 -24.78
CA TYR A 348 9.03 10.18 -24.20
C TYR A 348 9.09 9.85 -22.71
N VAL A 349 8.50 10.69 -21.88
CA VAL A 349 8.49 10.57 -20.41
C VAL A 349 7.06 10.52 -19.90
N PRO A 350 6.50 9.32 -19.66
CA PRO A 350 5.12 9.17 -19.21
C PRO A 350 4.89 9.55 -17.75
N HIS A 351 5.94 9.50 -16.91
CA HIS A 351 5.89 9.77 -15.47
C HIS A 351 7.16 10.43 -14.96
N ALA A 352 7.06 11.16 -13.85
CA ALA A 352 8.19 11.85 -13.21
C ALA A 352 9.23 10.93 -12.58
N HIS A 353 8.99 9.62 -12.48
CA HIS A 353 9.75 8.67 -11.65
C HIS A 353 9.93 9.10 -10.19
N ASN A 354 8.96 9.86 -9.70
CA ASN A 354 8.77 10.25 -8.32
C ASN A 354 7.31 10.69 -8.18
N ASP A 355 6.49 9.90 -7.48
CA ASP A 355 5.05 10.16 -7.36
C ASP A 355 4.75 11.50 -6.66
N TYR A 356 5.59 11.95 -5.73
CA TYR A 356 5.30 13.14 -4.92
C TYR A 356 5.34 14.46 -5.72
N PRO A 357 6.40 14.77 -6.49
CA PRO A 357 6.40 15.91 -7.39
C PRO A 357 5.29 15.83 -8.45
N GLN A 358 5.01 14.63 -8.98
CA GLN A 358 3.97 14.44 -9.98
C GLN A 358 2.59 14.76 -9.40
N LEU A 359 2.24 14.23 -8.24
CA LEU A 359 0.99 14.56 -7.55
C LEU A 359 0.90 16.06 -7.21
N LEU A 360 2.02 16.68 -6.82
CA LEU A 360 2.04 18.12 -6.54
C LEU A 360 1.79 18.94 -7.80
N MET A 361 2.38 18.57 -8.94
CA MET A 361 2.16 19.22 -10.23
C MET A 361 0.70 19.06 -10.69
N GLU A 362 0.15 17.85 -10.58
CA GLU A 362 -1.19 17.55 -11.07
C GLU A 362 -2.32 18.10 -10.17
N LEU A 363 -2.15 18.00 -8.84
CA LEU A 363 -3.21 18.32 -7.88
C LEU A 363 -3.01 19.67 -7.17
N GLY A 364 -1.83 20.27 -7.26
CA GLY A 364 -1.52 21.53 -6.59
C GLY A 364 -1.70 21.46 -5.06
N ALA A 365 -2.36 22.46 -4.49
CA ALA A 365 -2.62 22.55 -3.04
C ALA A 365 -3.44 21.35 -2.49
N ALA A 366 -4.27 20.72 -3.32
CA ALA A 366 -5.01 19.53 -2.92
C ALA A 366 -4.07 18.36 -2.58
N ALA A 367 -2.91 18.22 -3.26
CA ALA A 367 -1.91 17.21 -2.90
C ALA A 367 -1.39 17.40 -1.47
N VAL A 368 -1.10 18.65 -1.07
CA VAL A 368 -0.62 18.97 0.27
C VAL A 368 -1.70 18.69 1.33
N LEU A 369 -2.95 19.06 1.04
CA LEU A 369 -4.09 18.77 1.92
C LEU A 369 -4.28 17.26 2.12
N ILE A 370 -4.26 16.49 1.04
CA ILE A 370 -4.40 15.02 1.08
C ILE A 370 -3.22 14.40 1.85
N ALA A 371 -2.00 14.83 1.58
CA ALA A 371 -0.82 14.35 2.31
C ALA A 371 -0.94 14.64 3.81
N GLY A 372 -1.40 15.82 4.22
CA GLY A 372 -1.67 16.18 5.60
C GLY A 372 -2.74 15.28 6.24
N MET A 373 -3.84 15.00 5.53
CA MET A 373 -4.89 14.09 6.00
C MET A 373 -4.38 12.64 6.15
N VAL A 374 -3.59 12.16 5.19
CA VAL A 374 -2.96 10.83 5.26
C VAL A 374 -2.00 10.76 6.43
N CYS A 375 -1.11 11.75 6.61
CA CYS A 375 -0.20 11.82 7.76
C CYS A 375 -0.97 11.82 9.09
N ALA A 376 -2.07 12.58 9.19
CA ALA A 376 -2.91 12.59 10.39
C ALA A 376 -3.47 11.19 10.69
N LEU A 377 -4.04 10.50 9.69
CA LEU A 377 -4.53 9.11 9.84
C LEU A 377 -3.42 8.15 10.28
N LEU A 378 -2.24 8.24 9.67
CA LEU A 378 -1.09 7.41 10.01
C LEU A 378 -0.67 7.62 11.47
N VAL A 379 -0.49 8.87 11.90
CA VAL A 379 -0.11 9.23 13.28
C VAL A 379 -1.16 8.73 14.27
N LEU A 380 -2.44 9.01 14.03
CA LEU A 380 -3.54 8.59 14.91
C LEU A 380 -3.61 7.07 15.03
N GLN A 381 -3.38 6.34 13.94
CA GLN A 381 -3.40 4.89 13.95
C GLN A 381 -2.17 4.31 14.68
N VAL A 382 -0.98 4.84 14.42
CA VAL A 382 0.25 4.43 15.14
C VAL A 382 0.09 4.66 16.62
N LEU A 383 -0.41 5.83 17.06
CA LEU A 383 -0.69 6.12 18.46
C LEU A 383 -1.72 5.16 19.06
N SER A 384 -2.75 4.78 18.29
CA SER A 384 -3.74 3.80 18.73
C SER A 384 -3.14 2.42 18.95
N LEU A 385 -2.32 1.94 18.01
CA LEU A 385 -1.62 0.66 18.11
C LEU A 385 -0.63 0.67 19.28
N TRP A 386 0.13 1.74 19.41
CA TRP A 386 1.08 1.92 20.52
C TRP A 386 0.38 1.86 21.89
N ARG A 387 -0.73 2.59 22.07
CA ARG A 387 -1.55 2.53 23.29
C ARG A 387 -2.08 1.11 23.56
N ALA A 388 -2.55 0.42 22.53
CA ALA A 388 -3.06 -0.94 22.66
C ALA A 388 -1.96 -1.94 23.09
N ILE A 389 -0.74 -1.79 22.59
CA ILE A 389 0.41 -2.60 22.99
C ILE A 389 0.76 -2.35 24.47
N HIS A 390 0.83 -1.09 24.87
CA HIS A 390 1.19 -0.71 26.26
C HIS A 390 0.14 -1.16 27.27
N SER A 391 -1.15 -0.96 26.96
CA SER A 391 -2.24 -1.34 27.88
C SER A 391 -2.36 -2.85 28.05
N ALA A 392 -2.20 -3.62 26.97
CA ALA A 392 -2.30 -5.08 27.01
C ALA A 392 -0.99 -5.76 27.45
N ARG A 393 0.11 -5.06 27.51
CA ARG A 393 1.48 -5.59 27.72
C ARG A 393 1.85 -6.77 26.80
N ARG A 394 1.14 -6.89 25.66
CA ARG A 394 1.35 -7.94 24.67
C ARG A 394 0.79 -7.55 23.29
N MET A 395 1.36 -8.12 22.25
CA MET A 395 0.85 -8.00 20.88
C MET A 395 -0.34 -8.96 20.67
N THR A 396 -1.54 -8.41 20.51
CA THR A 396 -2.71 -9.20 20.10
C THR A 396 -2.61 -9.60 18.63
N ALA A 397 -3.43 -10.57 18.18
CA ALA A 397 -3.49 -10.98 16.77
C ALA A 397 -3.85 -9.80 15.86
N GLU A 398 -4.82 -9.02 16.30
CA GLU A 398 -5.34 -7.86 15.58
C GLU A 398 -4.29 -6.73 15.45
N VAL A 399 -3.63 -6.37 16.54
CA VAL A 399 -2.54 -5.37 16.54
C VAL A 399 -1.40 -5.82 15.64
N THR A 400 -1.00 -7.10 15.71
CA THR A 400 0.05 -7.66 14.86
C THR A 400 -0.30 -7.57 13.38
N LEU A 401 -1.53 -8.00 13.01
CA LEU A 401 -2.01 -7.93 11.62
C LEU A 401 -1.91 -6.52 11.07
N ARG A 402 -2.43 -5.53 11.81
CA ARG A 402 -2.45 -4.14 11.38
C ARG A 402 -1.06 -3.55 11.27
N SER A 403 -0.19 -3.82 12.25
CA SER A 403 1.18 -3.32 12.19
C SER A 403 1.92 -3.80 10.95
N PHE A 404 1.86 -5.09 10.63
CA PHE A 404 2.53 -5.61 9.44
C PHE A 404 1.85 -5.18 8.13
N ALA A 405 0.53 -5.02 8.10
CA ALA A 405 -0.15 -4.43 6.94
C ALA A 405 0.28 -2.98 6.71
N GLY A 406 0.39 -2.19 7.80
CA GLY A 406 0.90 -0.81 7.71
C GLY A 406 2.33 -0.73 7.20
N LEU A 407 3.22 -1.65 7.61
CA LEU A 407 4.58 -1.74 7.09
C LEU A 407 4.61 -2.09 5.59
N GLY A 408 3.69 -2.94 5.13
CA GLY A 408 3.53 -3.23 3.71
C GLY A 408 3.11 -1.99 2.91
N ALA A 409 2.13 -1.22 3.39
CA ALA A 409 1.74 0.04 2.77
C ALA A 409 2.89 1.07 2.78
N LEU A 410 3.70 1.10 3.84
CA LEU A 410 4.88 1.96 3.94
C LEU A 410 5.92 1.65 2.86
N ALA A 411 6.07 0.39 2.43
CA ALA A 411 7.01 0.01 1.38
C ALA A 411 6.73 0.78 0.07
N LEU A 412 5.46 0.83 -0.36
CA LEU A 412 5.06 1.62 -1.52
C LEU A 412 5.40 3.10 -1.34
N LEU A 413 5.05 3.70 -0.20
CA LEU A 413 5.34 5.11 0.06
C LEU A 413 6.85 5.42 -0.01
N LEU A 414 7.70 4.54 0.52
CA LEU A 414 9.15 4.71 0.44
C LEU A 414 9.67 4.60 -0.99
N HIS A 415 9.18 3.63 -1.76
CA HIS A 415 9.65 3.41 -3.13
C HIS A 415 9.09 4.45 -4.13
N SER A 416 7.92 5.01 -3.87
CA SER A 416 7.32 6.11 -4.66
C SER A 416 8.15 7.40 -4.67
N TRP A 417 9.17 7.49 -3.81
CA TRP A 417 10.14 8.61 -3.83
C TRP A 417 11.09 8.57 -5.03
N VAL A 418 11.28 7.40 -5.65
CA VAL A 418 12.19 7.19 -6.78
C VAL A 418 11.55 6.44 -7.94
N GLU A 419 10.22 6.23 -7.89
CA GLU A 419 9.44 5.53 -8.93
C GLU A 419 7.99 6.02 -8.93
N PHE A 420 7.19 5.64 -9.96
CA PHE A 420 5.78 6.01 -10.13
C PHE A 420 4.82 4.87 -9.73
N ASN A 421 5.07 4.26 -8.57
CA ASN A 421 4.39 3.05 -8.12
C ASN A 421 2.89 3.26 -7.83
N MET A 422 2.48 4.47 -7.41
CA MET A 422 1.07 4.80 -7.17
C MET A 422 0.23 4.79 -8.44
N HIS A 423 0.85 4.94 -9.63
CA HIS A 423 0.18 4.91 -10.92
C HIS A 423 0.02 3.49 -11.49
N ILE A 424 0.61 2.47 -10.86
CA ILE A 424 0.50 1.08 -11.28
C ILE A 424 -0.69 0.41 -10.58
N PRO A 425 -1.76 0.01 -11.30
CA PRO A 425 -3.01 -0.45 -10.66
C PRO A 425 -2.84 -1.62 -9.71
N ALA A 426 -1.98 -2.59 -10.04
CA ALA A 426 -1.72 -3.75 -9.18
C ALA A 426 -1.08 -3.33 -7.84
N LEU A 427 -0.14 -2.36 -7.86
CA LEU A 427 0.52 -1.84 -6.67
C LEU A 427 -0.43 -0.96 -5.85
N ALA A 428 -1.14 -0.03 -6.51
CA ALA A 428 -2.10 0.85 -5.87
C ALA A 428 -3.22 0.08 -5.15
N ILE A 429 -3.79 -0.96 -5.78
CA ILE A 429 -4.82 -1.82 -5.18
C ILE A 429 -4.26 -2.62 -4.01
N THR A 430 -3.06 -3.17 -4.13
CA THR A 430 -2.39 -3.91 -3.05
C THR A 430 -2.13 -2.99 -1.85
N ALA A 431 -1.57 -1.81 -2.10
CA ALA A 431 -1.32 -0.81 -1.06
C ALA A 431 -2.61 -0.32 -0.40
N ALA A 432 -3.68 -0.09 -1.19
CA ALA A 432 -4.99 0.29 -0.68
C ALA A 432 -5.58 -0.78 0.26
N PHE A 433 -5.45 -2.07 -0.09
CA PHE A 433 -5.87 -3.16 0.78
C PHE A 433 -5.07 -3.21 2.08
N LEU A 434 -3.76 -3.05 2.01
CA LEU A 434 -2.87 -3.02 3.17
C LEU A 434 -3.15 -1.80 4.06
N ALA A 435 -3.30 -0.62 3.45
CA ALA A 435 -3.62 0.62 4.15
C ALA A 435 -4.99 0.57 4.84
N GLY A 436 -6.02 0.06 4.16
CA GLY A 436 -7.36 -0.15 4.74
C GLY A 436 -7.33 -1.13 5.91
N THR A 437 -6.58 -2.23 5.79
CA THR A 437 -6.35 -3.19 6.88
C THR A 437 -5.63 -2.53 8.06
N PHE A 438 -4.64 -1.68 7.83
CA PHE A 438 -3.91 -0.94 8.85
C PHE A 438 -4.81 0.06 9.58
N ILE A 439 -5.57 0.88 8.83
CA ILE A 439 -6.40 1.98 9.36
C ILE A 439 -7.60 1.48 10.15
N LYS A 440 -8.06 0.25 9.91
CA LYS A 440 -9.23 -0.32 10.60
C LYS A 440 -9.18 -0.07 12.12
N PRO A 441 -10.28 0.42 12.77
CA PRO A 441 -10.35 0.63 14.21
C PRO A 441 -10.10 -0.66 15.01
N LEU A 442 -9.41 -0.58 16.15
CA LEU A 442 -9.27 -1.71 17.08
C LEU A 442 -10.61 -2.01 17.75
N GLY A 443 -10.99 -3.28 17.79
CA GLY A 443 -12.16 -3.73 18.57
C GLY A 443 -11.97 -3.43 20.07
N LYS A 444 -13.06 -3.19 20.80
CA LYS A 444 -13.01 -3.11 22.26
C LYS A 444 -12.49 -4.45 22.78
N GLN A 445 -11.40 -4.44 23.52
CA GLN A 445 -11.01 -5.62 24.28
C GLN A 445 -12.11 -5.89 25.33
N PRO A 446 -12.60 -7.13 25.44
CA PRO A 446 -13.46 -7.46 26.57
C PRO A 446 -12.69 -7.07 27.84
N ALA A 447 -13.32 -6.28 28.70
CA ALA A 447 -12.76 -5.98 30.01
C ALA A 447 -12.35 -7.31 30.62
N SER A 448 -11.09 -7.45 31.01
CA SER A 448 -10.64 -8.64 31.71
C SER A 448 -11.63 -8.84 32.86
N SER A 449 -12.41 -9.92 32.81
CA SER A 449 -13.24 -10.31 33.93
C SER A 449 -12.28 -10.37 35.14
N VAL A 450 -12.35 -9.37 35.98
CA VAL A 450 -11.75 -9.44 37.32
C VAL A 450 -12.38 -10.71 37.90
N LYS A 451 -11.60 -11.78 37.98
CA LYS A 451 -12.02 -12.98 38.70
C LYS A 451 -12.33 -12.47 40.10
N THR A 452 -13.60 -12.22 40.35
CA THR A 452 -14.09 -12.10 41.74
C THR A 452 -13.55 -13.32 42.48
N PRO A 453 -12.84 -13.13 43.60
CA PRO A 453 -12.39 -14.27 44.39
C PRO A 453 -13.63 -15.07 44.70
N ARG A 454 -13.65 -16.34 44.27
CA ARG A 454 -14.69 -17.30 44.67
C ARG A 454 -14.71 -17.24 46.19
N ALA A 455 -15.81 -16.74 46.76
CA ALA A 455 -16.08 -16.87 48.18
C ALA A 455 -15.95 -18.37 48.50
N ARG A 456 -15.00 -18.68 49.40
CA ARG A 456 -14.92 -20.01 49.97
C ARG A 456 -16.29 -20.32 50.58
N SER A 457 -17.00 -21.26 50.02
CA SER A 457 -18.14 -21.88 50.68
C SER A 457 -17.63 -22.48 52.01
N VAL A 458 -18.01 -21.85 53.08
CA VAL A 458 -17.87 -22.45 54.41
C VAL A 458 -18.86 -23.59 54.49
N GLU A 459 -18.37 -24.82 54.44
CA GLU A 459 -19.18 -26.01 54.79
C GLU A 459 -19.59 -25.84 56.28
N PRO A 460 -20.86 -26.03 56.64
CA PRO A 460 -21.26 -26.08 58.02
C PRO A 460 -20.82 -27.41 58.62
N ASP A 461 -20.00 -27.38 59.69
CA ASP A 461 -19.67 -28.51 60.53
C ASP A 461 -20.95 -29.20 60.98
N ALA A 462 -21.17 -30.46 60.57
CA ALA A 462 -22.16 -31.34 61.15
C ALA A 462 -21.64 -31.84 62.50
N GLN A 463 -22.11 -31.18 63.57
CA GLN A 463 -21.95 -31.73 64.92
C GLN A 463 -22.69 -33.03 65.05
N SER A 464 -21.94 -34.07 65.34
CA SER A 464 -22.44 -35.36 65.84
C SER A 464 -23.10 -35.15 67.20
N VAL A 465 -24.37 -35.43 67.32
CA VAL A 465 -25.01 -35.68 68.60
C VAL A 465 -25.16 -37.23 68.74
N GLY A 466 -24.41 -37.75 69.67
CA GLY A 466 -24.65 -39.15 70.12
C GLY A 466 -25.79 -39.20 71.07
N ASP A 467 -26.51 -40.27 70.98
CA ASP A 467 -26.98 -41.15 72.09
C ASP A 467 -27.31 -42.50 71.50
#